data_e495c4591b22aa0faff0a5c20c7a294c
#
_entry.id   e495c4591b22aa0faff0a5c20c7a294c
#
_cell.length_a   1.000
_cell.length_b   1.000
_cell.length_c   1.000
_cell.angle_alpha   90.00
_cell.angle_beta   90.00
_cell.angle_gamma   90.00
#
_symmetry.space_group_name_H-M   'P 1'
#
loop_
_entity.id
_entity.type
_entity.pdbx_description
1 polymer ?
#
loop_
_entity_poly.entity_id
_entity_poly.type
_entity_poly.pdbx_seq_one_letter_code
_entity_poly.pdbx_strand_id
1 'polypeptide(L)'
;YNNMNIFSMHGLIGAYSKDGQEWADELKAVLTKNMEWAYDFITKNWDGVELAKPEGTYMLYLDCHKWCEAHHKTMDELLQAGVKVGVIWQDGRAFFYPDSIRMNLALPFSRVQEAFHRLDKYVFRAEA
;
A
#
# COMPACT_ATOMS: atom_id res chain seq x y z
N TYR A 1 21.98 1.85 -28.65
CA TYR A 1 21.16 0.63 -28.88
C TYR A 1 21.06 -0.09 -27.54
N ASN A 2 19.86 -0.07 -26.92
CA ASN A 2 19.58 -0.90 -25.75
C ASN A 2 19.25 -2.31 -26.25
N ASN A 3 20.23 -3.18 -26.31
CA ASN A 3 20.03 -4.58 -26.57
C ASN A 3 19.60 -5.29 -25.28
N MET A 4 18.49 -6.01 -25.33
CA MET A 4 18.07 -6.87 -24.22
C MET A 4 19.14 -7.95 -24.00
N ASN A 5 19.61 -8.12 -22.77
CA ASN A 5 20.53 -9.21 -22.46
C ASN A 5 19.82 -10.58 -22.55
N ILE A 6 20.58 -11.65 -22.70
CA ILE A 6 20.03 -12.99 -22.96
C ILE A 6 19.15 -13.50 -21.81
N PHE A 7 19.47 -13.16 -20.55
CA PHE A 7 18.67 -13.56 -19.39
C PHE A 7 17.33 -12.85 -19.37
N SER A 8 17.31 -11.54 -19.70
CA SER A 8 16.06 -10.78 -19.82
C SER A 8 15.17 -11.31 -20.95
N MET A 9 15.77 -11.75 -22.05
CA MET A 9 15.03 -12.36 -23.17
C MET A 9 14.38 -13.68 -22.75
N HIS A 10 15.13 -14.58 -22.08
CA HIS A 10 14.59 -15.84 -21.59
C HIS A 10 13.56 -15.63 -20.47
N GLY A 11 13.78 -14.65 -19.58
CA GLY A 11 12.80 -14.23 -18.58
C GLY A 11 11.49 -13.77 -19.20
N LEU A 12 11.56 -12.98 -20.26
CA LEU A 12 10.39 -12.52 -21.02
C LEU A 12 9.63 -13.70 -21.64
N ILE A 13 10.34 -14.62 -22.32
CA ILE A 13 9.74 -15.82 -22.91
C ILE A 13 9.02 -16.65 -21.83
N GLY A 14 9.66 -16.85 -20.66
CA GLY A 14 9.05 -17.56 -19.54
C GLY A 14 7.82 -16.85 -18.98
N ALA A 15 7.88 -15.53 -18.80
CA ALA A 15 6.77 -14.73 -18.28
C ALA A 15 5.53 -14.76 -19.19
N TYR A 16 5.72 -14.87 -20.51
CA TYR A 16 4.62 -14.97 -21.50
C TYR A 16 4.27 -16.42 -21.87
N SER A 17 4.83 -17.42 -21.17
CA SER A 17 4.39 -18.81 -21.30
C SER A 17 3.00 -19.02 -20.65
N LYS A 18 2.41 -20.19 -20.87
CA LYS A 18 1.15 -20.57 -20.20
C LYS A 18 1.31 -20.56 -18.69
N ASP A 19 2.39 -21.13 -18.16
CA ASP A 19 2.66 -21.19 -16.72
C ASP A 19 2.86 -19.78 -16.13
N GLY A 20 3.55 -18.89 -16.87
CA GLY A 20 3.72 -17.48 -16.49
C GLY A 20 2.39 -16.74 -16.44
N GLN A 21 1.48 -17.01 -17.37
CA GLN A 21 0.15 -16.42 -17.36
C GLN A 21 -0.70 -16.94 -16.18
N GLU A 22 -0.69 -18.23 -15.92
CA GLU A 22 -1.40 -18.84 -14.78
C GLU A 22 -0.92 -18.23 -13.45
N TRP A 23 0.39 -18.13 -13.27
CA TRP A 23 0.99 -17.48 -12.10
C TRP A 23 0.54 -15.99 -11.97
N ALA A 24 0.55 -15.25 -13.07
CA ALA A 24 0.14 -13.84 -13.08
C ALA A 24 -1.34 -13.68 -12.70
N ASP A 25 -2.21 -14.59 -13.13
CA ASP A 25 -3.63 -14.55 -12.82
C ASP A 25 -3.90 -14.90 -11.35
N GLU A 26 -3.19 -15.87 -10.78
CA GLU A 26 -3.20 -16.15 -9.34
C GLU A 26 -2.72 -14.95 -8.52
N LEU A 27 -1.60 -14.33 -8.91
CA LEU A 27 -1.08 -13.14 -8.26
C LEU A 27 -2.09 -11.99 -8.29
N LYS A 28 -2.71 -11.73 -9.44
CA LYS A 28 -3.75 -10.69 -9.56
C LYS A 28 -4.91 -10.93 -8.60
N ALA A 29 -5.36 -12.17 -8.45
CA ALA A 29 -6.44 -12.52 -7.52
C ALA A 29 -6.06 -12.20 -6.06
N VAL A 30 -4.83 -12.52 -5.65
CA VAL A 30 -4.33 -12.20 -4.31
C VAL A 30 -4.23 -10.68 -4.11
N LEU A 31 -3.66 -9.97 -5.07
CA LEU A 31 -3.50 -8.51 -4.99
C LEU A 31 -4.86 -7.81 -4.96
N THR A 32 -5.82 -8.22 -5.79
CA THR A 32 -7.18 -7.67 -5.79
C THR A 32 -7.82 -7.83 -4.42
N LYS A 33 -7.74 -9.03 -3.82
CA LYS A 33 -8.26 -9.28 -2.48
C LYS A 33 -7.61 -8.37 -1.42
N ASN A 34 -6.29 -8.21 -1.47
CA ASN A 34 -5.58 -7.32 -0.56
C ASN A 34 -6.05 -5.87 -0.69
N MET A 35 -6.17 -5.39 -1.92
CA MET A 35 -6.56 -4.02 -2.24
C MET A 35 -7.99 -3.71 -1.82
N GLU A 36 -8.95 -4.58 -2.16
CA GLU A 36 -10.36 -4.41 -1.80
C GLU A 36 -10.55 -4.42 -0.29
N TRP A 37 -9.93 -5.39 0.40
CA TRP A 37 -10.00 -5.46 1.85
C TRP A 37 -9.39 -4.22 2.52
N ALA A 38 -8.23 -3.76 2.06
CA ALA A 38 -7.56 -2.60 2.64
C ALA A 38 -8.34 -1.29 2.38
N TYR A 39 -8.88 -1.11 1.17
CA TYR A 39 -9.76 0.00 0.85
C TYR A 39 -10.97 0.05 1.79
N ASP A 40 -11.67 -1.07 1.92
CA ASP A 40 -12.83 -1.19 2.80
C ASP A 40 -12.46 -0.95 4.28
N PHE A 41 -11.31 -1.45 4.70
CA PHE A 41 -10.83 -1.27 6.07
C PHE A 41 -10.56 0.20 6.38
N ILE A 42 -9.84 0.91 5.51
CA ILE A 42 -9.51 2.32 5.68
C ILE A 42 -10.80 3.16 5.71
N THR A 43 -11.64 3.02 4.70
CA THR A 43 -12.87 3.82 4.57
C THR A 43 -13.87 3.62 5.72
N LYS A 44 -13.82 2.47 6.39
CA LYS A 44 -14.69 2.17 7.53
C LYS A 44 -14.10 2.56 8.89
N ASN A 45 -12.79 2.62 9.01
CA ASN A 45 -12.15 2.69 10.32
C ASN A 45 -11.25 3.91 10.53
N TRP A 46 -10.70 4.52 9.48
CA TRP A 46 -9.75 5.62 9.60
C TRP A 46 -10.38 6.94 9.18
N ASP A 47 -11.08 7.56 10.12
CA ASP A 47 -11.71 8.86 9.87
C ASP A 47 -10.66 9.93 9.53
N GLY A 48 -10.95 10.75 8.55
CA GLY A 48 -10.02 11.76 8.04
C GLY A 48 -8.92 11.26 7.10
N VAL A 49 -8.86 9.95 6.81
CA VAL A 49 -8.00 9.39 5.77
C VAL A 49 -8.80 9.14 4.50
N GLU A 50 -8.40 9.78 3.41
CA GLU A 50 -9.10 9.68 2.12
C GLU A 50 -8.24 8.94 1.09
N LEU A 51 -8.87 8.19 0.21
CA LEU A 51 -8.20 7.53 -0.92
C LEU A 51 -9.18 7.26 -2.05
N ALA A 52 -8.68 7.29 -3.29
CA ALA A 52 -9.43 6.81 -4.44
C ALA A 52 -9.50 5.28 -4.42
N LYS A 53 -10.62 4.70 -4.85
CA LYS A 53 -10.68 3.24 -5.06
C LYS A 53 -9.70 2.85 -6.15
N PRO A 54 -8.72 1.98 -5.86
CA PRO A 54 -7.70 1.62 -6.84
C PRO A 54 -8.31 0.76 -7.96
N GLU A 55 -7.99 1.10 -9.20
CA GLU A 55 -8.39 0.35 -10.41
C GLU A 55 -7.28 -0.58 -10.92
N GLY A 56 -6.09 -0.48 -10.33
CA GLY A 56 -4.92 -1.28 -10.71
C GLY A 56 -3.78 -1.10 -9.72
N THR A 57 -2.66 -1.75 -10.00
CA THR A 57 -1.47 -1.77 -9.15
C THR A 57 -1.69 -2.47 -7.79
N TYR A 58 -0.64 -2.53 -7.00
CA TYR A 58 -0.63 -3.07 -5.63
C TYR A 58 -0.28 -1.98 -4.60
N MET A 59 -0.44 -0.72 -4.99
CA MET A 59 -0.12 0.43 -4.17
C MET A 59 -1.38 1.19 -3.80
N LEU A 60 -1.57 1.48 -2.51
CA LEU A 60 -2.53 2.48 -2.06
C LEU A 60 -1.86 3.84 -1.91
N TYR A 61 -2.61 4.88 -2.21
CA TYR A 61 -2.20 6.26 -2.01
C TYR A 61 -3.22 6.94 -1.09
N LEU A 62 -2.77 7.28 0.11
CA LEU A 62 -3.61 7.81 1.19
C LEU A 62 -3.41 9.30 1.31
N ASP A 63 -4.48 10.07 1.32
CA ASP A 63 -4.49 11.46 1.76
C ASP A 63 -4.78 11.49 3.25
N CYS A 64 -3.83 11.98 4.03
CA CYS A 64 -3.90 12.04 5.47
C CYS A 64 -4.09 13.48 6.00
N HIS A 65 -4.33 14.46 5.12
CA HIS A 65 -4.41 15.88 5.49
C HIS A 65 -5.43 16.12 6.60
N LYS A 66 -6.68 15.69 6.40
CA LYS A 66 -7.75 15.88 7.37
C LYS A 66 -7.50 15.17 8.70
N TRP A 67 -6.90 13.97 8.65
CA TRP A 67 -6.52 13.24 9.86
C TRP A 67 -5.44 14.00 10.64
N CYS A 68 -4.42 14.49 9.97
CA CYS A 68 -3.34 15.26 10.58
C CYS A 68 -3.86 16.55 11.23
N GLU A 69 -4.75 17.28 10.55
CA GLU A 69 -5.38 18.48 11.11
C GLU A 69 -6.21 18.17 12.36
N ALA A 70 -7.08 17.16 12.29
CA ALA A 70 -7.96 16.78 13.39
C ALA A 70 -7.21 16.34 14.65
N HIS A 71 -6.04 15.71 14.48
CA HIS A 71 -5.22 15.20 15.60
C HIS A 71 -4.04 16.12 15.95
N HIS A 72 -3.93 17.29 15.33
CA HIS A 72 -2.81 18.23 15.51
C HIS A 72 -1.44 17.55 15.32
N LYS A 73 -1.33 16.68 14.33
CA LYS A 73 -0.12 15.92 13.97
C LYS A 73 0.46 16.42 12.66
N THR A 74 1.77 16.32 12.57
CA THR A 74 2.49 16.52 11.30
C THR A 74 2.60 15.20 10.53
N MET A 75 2.85 15.27 9.23
CA MET A 75 3.16 14.08 8.42
C MET A 75 4.38 13.32 8.93
N ASP A 76 5.40 14.02 9.44
CA ASP A 76 6.59 13.37 9.98
C ASP A 76 6.27 12.56 11.24
N GLU A 77 5.40 13.07 12.12
CA GLU A 77 4.93 12.33 13.28
C GLU A 77 4.11 11.10 12.90
N LEU A 78 3.24 11.22 11.88
CA LEU A 78 2.45 10.11 11.37
C LEU A 78 3.34 9.03 10.73
N LEU A 79 4.31 9.43 9.90
CA LEU A 79 5.27 8.51 9.30
C LEU A 79 6.07 7.76 10.37
N GLN A 80 6.55 8.46 11.39
CA GLN A 80 7.27 7.85 12.51
C GLN A 80 6.39 6.94 13.38
N ALA A 81 5.12 7.28 13.55
CA ALA A 81 4.17 6.44 14.28
C ALA A 81 4.01 5.05 13.62
N GLY A 82 3.90 5.00 12.28
CA GLY A 82 3.90 3.74 11.55
C GLY A 82 5.17 2.92 11.77
N VAL A 83 6.33 3.55 11.69
CA VAL A 83 7.63 2.88 11.92
C VAL A 83 7.70 2.30 13.35
N LYS A 84 7.22 3.02 14.35
CA LYS A 84 7.21 2.55 15.76
C LYS A 84 6.37 1.29 15.98
N VAL A 85 5.34 1.08 15.16
CA VAL A 85 4.51 -0.14 15.22
C VAL A 85 4.94 -1.22 14.22
N GLY A 86 6.11 -1.02 13.59
CA GLY A 86 6.72 -1.99 12.67
C GLY A 86 6.11 -1.97 11.26
N VAL A 87 5.50 -0.86 10.84
CA VAL A 87 4.98 -0.66 9.49
C VAL A 87 5.79 0.43 8.79
N ILE A 88 6.52 0.04 7.76
CA ILE A 88 7.28 0.96 6.93
C ILE A 88 6.45 1.28 5.68
N TRP A 89 6.07 2.53 5.56
CA TRP A 89 5.36 3.09 4.41
C TRP A 89 6.17 4.18 3.72
N GLN A 90 5.78 4.56 2.52
CA GLN A 90 6.50 5.57 1.76
C GLN A 90 5.89 6.96 1.99
N ASP A 91 6.77 7.92 2.17
CA ASP A 91 6.42 9.33 2.17
C ASP A 91 5.89 9.76 0.80
N GLY A 92 4.64 10.22 0.74
CA GLY A 92 3.99 10.64 -0.49
C GLY A 92 4.50 11.97 -1.03
N ARG A 93 5.21 12.77 -0.23
CA ARG A 93 5.82 14.04 -0.66
C ARG A 93 6.79 13.85 -1.82
N ALA A 94 7.46 12.69 -1.90
CA ALA A 94 8.30 12.33 -3.04
C ALA A 94 7.50 12.18 -4.36
N PHE A 95 6.17 12.11 -4.29
CA PHE A 95 5.24 11.99 -5.41
C PHE A 95 4.37 13.25 -5.57
N PHE A 96 4.86 14.40 -5.14
CA PHE A 96 4.26 15.72 -5.27
C PHE A 96 2.94 15.92 -4.55
N TYR A 97 2.67 15.15 -3.49
CA TYR A 97 1.50 15.35 -2.64
C TYR A 97 1.90 15.45 -1.16
N PRO A 98 1.76 16.63 -0.52
CA PRO A 98 2.44 16.94 0.75
C PRO A 98 1.95 16.14 1.95
N ASP A 99 0.65 15.77 1.98
CA ASP A 99 0.02 15.12 3.13
C ASP A 99 -0.38 13.68 2.83
N SER A 100 0.49 12.96 2.12
CA SER A 100 0.15 11.64 1.64
C SER A 100 1.14 10.55 2.04
N ILE A 101 0.62 9.32 2.07
CA ILE A 101 1.36 8.09 2.31
C ILE A 101 1.09 7.12 1.17
N ARG A 102 2.13 6.45 0.72
CA ARG A 102 2.03 5.37 -0.25
C ARG A 102 2.33 4.04 0.42
N MET A 103 1.39 3.09 0.31
CA MET A 103 1.50 1.75 0.91
C MET A 103 1.57 0.66 -0.15
N ASN A 104 2.52 -0.26 0.01
CA ASN A 104 2.65 -1.45 -0.82
C ASN A 104 1.89 -2.62 -0.18
N LEU A 105 0.95 -3.22 -0.90
CA LEU A 105 0.14 -4.35 -0.43
C LEU A 105 0.48 -5.69 -1.11
N ALA A 106 1.61 -5.77 -1.81
CA ALA A 106 2.09 -7.02 -2.41
C ALA A 106 2.73 -7.93 -1.36
N LEU A 107 1.95 -8.35 -0.40
CA LEU A 107 2.32 -9.18 0.75
C LEU A 107 1.28 -10.30 0.93
N PRO A 108 1.61 -11.38 1.66
CA PRO A 108 0.60 -12.33 2.11
C PRO A 108 -0.53 -11.62 2.86
N PHE A 109 -1.79 -12.00 2.59
CA PHE A 109 -2.97 -11.34 3.14
C PHE A 109 -2.94 -11.18 4.68
N SER A 110 -2.48 -12.21 5.39
CA SER A 110 -2.34 -12.15 6.85
C SER A 110 -1.38 -11.07 7.33
N ARG A 111 -0.33 -10.77 6.57
CA ARG A 111 0.62 -9.70 6.88
C ARG A 111 0.01 -8.32 6.63
N VAL A 112 -0.78 -8.18 5.57
CA VAL A 112 -1.54 -6.95 5.33
C VAL A 112 -2.50 -6.71 6.49
N GLN A 113 -3.28 -7.71 6.88
CA GLN A 113 -4.21 -7.60 8.01
C GLN A 113 -3.50 -7.23 9.33
N GLU A 114 -2.38 -7.89 9.64
CA GLU A 114 -1.60 -7.61 10.84
C GLU A 114 -1.10 -6.16 10.85
N ALA A 115 -0.54 -5.68 9.75
CA ALA A 115 -0.06 -4.30 9.64
C ALA A 115 -1.20 -3.28 9.85
N PHE A 116 -2.34 -3.51 9.21
CA PHE A 116 -3.51 -2.63 9.34
C PHE A 116 -4.09 -2.61 10.75
N HIS A 117 -4.17 -3.77 11.43
CA HIS A 117 -4.63 -3.82 12.82
C HIS A 117 -3.68 -3.08 13.79
N ARG A 118 -2.36 -3.14 13.54
CA ARG A 118 -1.39 -2.37 14.33
C ARG A 118 -1.55 -0.87 14.10
N LEU A 119 -1.66 -0.45 12.85
CA LEU A 119 -1.89 0.96 12.49
C LEU A 119 -3.21 1.47 13.08
N ASP A 120 -4.27 0.70 12.94
CA ASP A 120 -5.59 1.04 13.48
C ASP A 120 -5.52 1.27 15.00
N LYS A 121 -4.98 0.30 15.73
CA LYS A 121 -4.96 0.31 17.19
C LYS A 121 -4.02 1.37 17.78
N TYR A 122 -2.85 1.58 17.18
CA TYR A 122 -1.77 2.33 17.82
C TYR A 122 -1.44 3.65 17.12
N VAL A 123 -2.04 3.92 15.95
CA VAL A 123 -1.79 5.14 15.19
C VAL A 123 -3.10 5.89 14.95
N PHE A 124 -4.04 5.29 14.23
CA PHE A 124 -5.23 5.99 13.76
C PHE A 124 -6.35 6.12 14.81
N ARG A 125 -6.46 5.17 15.74
CA ARG A 125 -7.41 5.20 16.87
C ARG A 125 -6.73 5.31 18.23
N ALA A 126 -5.44 5.55 18.29
CA ALA A 126 -4.79 5.80 19.56
C ALA A 126 -5.41 7.06 20.19
N GLU A 127 -6.00 6.92 21.35
CA GLU A 127 -6.41 8.08 22.16
C GLU A 127 -5.17 8.94 22.45
N ALA A 128 -5.31 10.25 22.27
CA ALA A 128 -4.22 11.21 22.47
C ALA A 128 -3.78 11.32 23.93
#